data_bbe5296d0f271a210bda14f8092296e9
#
_entry.id   bbe5296d0f271a210bda14f8092296e9
#
_cell.length_a   1.000
_cell.length_b   1.000
_cell.length_c   1.000
_cell.angle_alpha   90.00
_cell.angle_beta   90.00
_cell.angle_gamma   90.00
#
_symmetry.space_group_name_H-M   'P 1'
#
loop_
_entity.id
_entity.type
_entity.pdbx_description
1 polymer ?
#
loop_
_entity_poly.entity_id
_entity_poly.type
_entity_poly.pdbx_seq_one_letter_code
_entity_poly.pdbx_strand_id
1 'polypeptide(L)'
;MGREQRQFIQMIAALTMLIDHIGMVFFPSAIGFRAIGRLSFPLFAFGIAEGVRYTHRFWRYFGRILLTAVLSQPIYMLLFGITQGNPLFMLAWGAAALYFFRQGKRAVAAVLLIGSYFADMSYGWYGVWTIFCFGLYVERESLCFYGQLLLNILYGLKTRAWIQLLSLFSFGFLD
;
A
#
# COMPACT_ATOMS: atom_id res chain seq x y z
N MET A 1 -2.30 9.63 16.98
CA MET A 1 -2.65 10.38 15.75
C MET A 1 -4.10 10.82 15.77
N GLY A 2 -4.36 12.13 15.60
CA GLY A 2 -5.69 12.73 15.60
C GLY A 2 -6.50 12.40 14.33
N ARG A 3 -7.83 12.62 14.38
CA ARG A 3 -8.71 12.41 13.22
C ARG A 3 -8.32 13.31 12.04
N GLU A 4 -7.97 14.56 12.32
CA GLU A 4 -7.58 15.56 11.31
C GLU A 4 -6.28 15.17 10.59
N GLN A 5 -5.26 14.72 11.34
CA GLN A 5 -3.99 14.25 10.75
C GLN A 5 -4.23 13.06 9.81
N ARG A 6 -5.09 12.10 10.18
CA ARG A 6 -5.43 10.97 9.30
C ARG A 6 -6.11 11.43 8.02
N GLN A 7 -7.05 12.38 8.10
CA GLN A 7 -7.71 12.94 6.92
C GLN A 7 -6.73 13.68 6.03
N PHE A 8 -5.81 14.44 6.61
CA PHE A 8 -4.76 15.15 5.88
C PHE A 8 -3.84 14.18 5.11
N ILE A 9 -3.37 13.11 5.75
CA ILE A 9 -2.53 12.09 5.10
C ILE A 9 -3.30 11.40 3.96
N GLN A 10 -4.57 11.05 4.17
CA GLN A 10 -5.41 10.45 3.12
C GLN A 10 -5.61 11.39 1.94
N MET A 11 -5.77 12.69 2.18
CA MET A 11 -5.88 13.69 1.14
C MET A 11 -4.59 13.81 0.34
N ILE A 12 -3.42 13.87 1.00
CA ILE A 12 -2.12 13.87 0.33
C ILE A 12 -1.95 12.60 -0.50
N ALA A 13 -2.27 11.42 0.06
CA ALA A 13 -2.19 10.17 -0.65
C ALA A 13 -3.06 10.16 -1.92
N ALA A 14 -4.28 10.68 -1.83
CA ALA A 14 -5.18 10.77 -2.98
C ALA A 14 -4.70 11.77 -4.05
N LEU A 15 -4.19 12.94 -3.63
CA LEU A 15 -3.64 13.95 -4.54
C LEU A 15 -2.40 13.44 -5.26
N THR A 16 -1.46 12.84 -4.55
CA THR A 16 -0.24 12.28 -5.15
C THR A 16 -0.55 11.12 -6.09
N MET A 17 -1.56 10.30 -5.78
CA MET A 17 -2.05 9.25 -6.67
C MET A 17 -2.70 9.84 -7.94
N LEU A 18 -3.49 10.90 -7.81
CA LEU A 18 -4.10 11.58 -8.97
C LEU A 18 -3.01 12.15 -9.89
N ILE A 19 -1.98 12.79 -9.31
CA ILE A 19 -0.83 13.32 -10.06
C ILE A 19 -0.11 12.19 -10.81
N ASP A 20 0.13 11.03 -10.19
CA ASP A 20 0.75 9.87 -10.84
C ASP A 20 -0.09 9.37 -12.04
N HIS A 21 -1.41 9.26 -11.87
CA HIS A 21 -2.30 8.80 -12.92
C HIS A 21 -2.38 9.78 -14.10
N ILE A 22 -2.46 11.09 -13.82
CA ILE A 22 -2.38 12.14 -14.84
C ILE A 22 -1.05 12.04 -15.60
N GLY A 23 0.06 11.88 -14.87
CA GLY A 23 1.37 11.69 -15.49
C GLY A 23 1.44 10.45 -16.36
N MET A 24 0.89 9.33 -15.89
CA MET A 24 0.90 8.07 -16.63
C MET A 24 0.09 8.13 -17.93
N VAL A 25 -1.05 8.79 -17.93
CA VAL A 25 -1.97 8.85 -19.07
C VAL A 25 -1.58 9.94 -20.06
N PHE A 26 -1.25 11.15 -19.59
CA PHE A 26 -1.05 12.31 -20.44
C PHE A 26 0.43 12.66 -20.67
N PHE A 27 1.32 12.27 -19.76
CA PHE A 27 2.75 12.64 -19.82
C PHE A 27 3.67 11.43 -19.49
N PRO A 28 3.60 10.32 -20.24
CA PRO A 28 4.29 9.07 -19.90
C PRO A 28 5.82 9.19 -19.80
N SER A 29 6.42 10.18 -20.48
CA SER A 29 7.86 10.45 -20.44
C SER A 29 8.28 11.36 -19.27
N ALA A 30 7.34 12.00 -18.57
CA ALA A 30 7.65 12.94 -17.48
C ALA A 30 7.86 12.21 -16.14
N ILE A 31 9.12 11.92 -15.82
CA ILE A 31 9.52 11.17 -14.60
C ILE A 31 9.05 11.85 -13.31
N GLY A 32 8.92 13.20 -13.29
CA GLY A 32 8.51 13.96 -12.11
C GLY A 32 7.14 13.54 -11.55
N PHE A 33 6.17 13.27 -12.42
CA PHE A 33 4.84 12.78 -12.00
C PHE A 33 4.94 11.41 -11.29
N ARG A 34 5.77 10.53 -11.85
CA ARG A 34 6.06 9.21 -11.26
C ARG A 34 6.75 9.31 -9.90
N ALA A 35 7.68 10.25 -9.76
CA ALA A 35 8.39 10.50 -8.50
C ALA A 35 7.41 10.90 -7.39
N ILE A 36 6.51 11.85 -7.65
CA ILE A 36 5.47 12.29 -6.71
C ILE A 36 4.52 11.14 -6.39
N GLY A 37 4.12 10.36 -7.39
CA GLY A 37 3.23 9.22 -7.23
C GLY A 37 3.76 8.12 -6.30
N ARG A 38 5.08 7.99 -6.16
CA ARG A 38 5.69 7.00 -5.26
C ARG A 38 5.41 7.26 -3.78
N LEU A 39 5.05 8.49 -3.42
CA LEU A 39 4.62 8.82 -2.05
C LEU A 39 3.21 8.30 -1.74
N SER A 40 2.37 8.21 -2.75
CA SER A 40 0.96 7.82 -2.59
C SER A 40 0.80 6.44 -1.95
N PHE A 41 1.49 5.44 -2.52
CA PHE A 41 1.32 4.05 -2.10
C PHE A 41 1.64 3.81 -0.61
N PRO A 42 2.81 4.23 -0.05
CA PRO A 42 3.08 4.02 1.37
C PRO A 42 2.13 4.78 2.28
N LEU A 43 1.62 5.95 1.89
CA LEU A 43 0.61 6.68 2.66
C LEU A 43 -0.72 5.92 2.71
N PHE A 44 -1.16 5.31 1.59
CA PHE A 44 -2.31 4.41 1.60
C PHE A 44 -2.05 3.15 2.43
N ALA A 45 -0.88 2.54 2.31
CA ALA A 45 -0.50 1.36 3.09
C ALA A 45 -0.53 1.64 4.60
N PHE A 46 -0.02 2.80 5.01
CA PHE A 46 -0.14 3.29 6.38
C PHE A 46 -1.60 3.49 6.79
N GLY A 47 -2.41 4.14 5.94
CA GLY A 47 -3.84 4.33 6.18
C GLY A 47 -4.60 3.00 6.37
N ILE A 48 -4.23 1.95 5.63
CA ILE A 48 -4.78 0.60 5.81
C ILE A 48 -4.34 0.00 7.16
N ALA A 49 -3.06 0.12 7.52
CA ALA A 49 -2.55 -0.38 8.79
C ALA A 49 -3.26 0.28 9.99
N GLU A 50 -3.43 1.59 9.95
CA GLU A 50 -4.20 2.35 10.92
C GLU A 50 -5.69 1.95 10.93
N GLY A 51 -6.29 1.77 9.76
CA GLY A 51 -7.66 1.29 9.61
C GLY A 51 -7.88 -0.07 10.29
N VAL A 52 -6.98 -1.03 10.09
CA VAL A 52 -7.01 -2.34 10.76
C VAL A 52 -6.87 -2.20 12.27
N ARG A 53 -6.03 -1.25 12.73
CA ARG A 53 -5.77 -1.04 14.15
C ARG A 53 -6.98 -0.50 14.90
N TYR A 54 -7.68 0.47 14.33
CA TYR A 54 -8.75 1.20 15.02
C TYR A 54 -10.16 0.72 14.68
N THR A 55 -10.33 -0.17 13.68
CA THR A 55 -11.67 -0.64 13.35
C THR A 55 -12.18 -1.67 14.36
N HIS A 56 -13.38 -1.45 14.88
CA HIS A 56 -14.10 -2.44 15.69
C HIS A 56 -14.83 -3.50 14.85
N ARG A 57 -15.02 -3.25 13.56
CA ARG A 57 -15.78 -4.11 12.64
C ARG A 57 -14.97 -4.41 11.40
N PHE A 58 -13.88 -5.18 11.56
CA PHE A 58 -12.93 -5.49 10.51
C PHE A 58 -13.59 -5.99 9.21
N TRP A 59 -14.52 -6.91 9.28
CA TRP A 59 -15.15 -7.48 8.08
C TRP A 59 -15.96 -6.45 7.26
N ARG A 60 -16.55 -5.45 7.92
CA ARG A 60 -17.19 -4.33 7.19
C ARG A 60 -16.16 -3.43 6.52
N TYR A 61 -15.07 -3.16 7.20
CA TYR A 61 -13.96 -2.38 6.66
C TYR A 61 -13.32 -3.09 5.47
N PHE A 62 -12.98 -4.37 5.62
CA PHE A 62 -12.44 -5.24 4.58
C PHE A 62 -13.38 -5.34 3.37
N GLY A 63 -14.67 -5.58 3.61
CA GLY A 63 -15.68 -5.67 2.56
C GLY A 63 -15.81 -4.39 1.74
N ARG A 64 -15.65 -3.21 2.35
CA ARG A 64 -15.62 -1.92 1.62
C ARG A 64 -14.42 -1.83 0.69
N ILE A 65 -13.22 -2.18 1.16
CA ILE A 65 -12.01 -2.17 0.33
C ILE A 65 -12.20 -3.14 -0.85
N LEU A 66 -12.65 -4.35 -0.57
CA LEU A 66 -12.85 -5.38 -1.59
C LEU A 66 -13.92 -4.98 -2.61
N LEU A 67 -15.05 -4.44 -2.17
CA LEU A 67 -16.10 -3.93 -3.06
C LEU A 67 -15.57 -2.83 -3.97
N THR A 68 -14.81 -1.87 -3.43
CA THR A 68 -14.18 -0.82 -4.22
C THR A 68 -13.16 -1.40 -5.20
N ALA A 69 -12.38 -2.41 -4.78
CA ALA A 69 -11.44 -3.10 -5.66
C ALA A 69 -12.15 -3.75 -6.86
N VAL A 70 -13.24 -4.46 -6.62
CA VAL A 70 -14.04 -5.12 -7.67
C VAL A 70 -14.67 -4.09 -8.61
N LEU A 71 -15.28 -3.03 -8.08
CA LEU A 71 -15.93 -2.00 -8.90
C LEU A 71 -14.95 -1.19 -9.75
N SER A 72 -13.73 -0.97 -9.24
CA SER A 72 -12.69 -0.22 -9.97
C SER A 72 -11.87 -1.09 -10.94
N GLN A 73 -11.94 -2.40 -10.84
CA GLN A 73 -11.13 -3.31 -11.68
C GLN A 73 -11.38 -3.15 -13.19
N PRO A 74 -12.62 -3.07 -13.69
CA PRO A 74 -12.86 -2.88 -15.13
C PRO A 74 -12.26 -1.58 -15.66
N ILE A 75 -12.41 -0.48 -14.91
CA ILE A 75 -11.86 0.83 -15.28
C ILE A 75 -10.32 0.76 -15.27
N TYR A 76 -9.74 0.10 -14.27
CA TYR A 76 -8.29 -0.08 -14.16
C TYR A 76 -7.72 -0.86 -15.35
N MET A 77 -8.38 -1.95 -15.75
CA MET A 77 -7.97 -2.77 -16.91
C MET A 77 -8.07 -1.98 -18.22
N LEU A 78 -9.16 -1.21 -18.42
CA LEU A 78 -9.35 -0.38 -19.61
C LEU A 78 -8.31 0.74 -19.69
N LEU A 79 -8.02 1.40 -18.56
CA LEU A 79 -7.13 2.56 -18.53
C LEU A 79 -5.66 2.18 -18.74
N PHE A 80 -5.22 1.06 -18.17
CA PHE A 80 -3.82 0.66 -18.17
C PHE A 80 -3.49 -0.50 -19.12
N GLY A 81 -4.50 -1.13 -19.74
CA GLY A 81 -4.31 -2.24 -20.66
C GLY A 81 -3.71 -3.50 -20.02
N ILE A 82 -3.92 -3.69 -18.72
CA ILE A 82 -3.35 -4.79 -17.92
C ILE A 82 -4.45 -5.65 -17.28
N THR A 83 -4.17 -6.94 -17.15
CA THR A 83 -5.11 -7.91 -16.56
C THR A 83 -4.88 -8.16 -15.07
N GLN A 84 -3.78 -7.65 -14.53
CA GLN A 84 -3.45 -7.79 -13.10
C GLN A 84 -4.51 -7.17 -12.20
N GLY A 85 -4.64 -7.72 -11.00
CA GLY A 85 -5.48 -7.12 -9.96
C GLY A 85 -5.01 -5.70 -9.60
N ASN A 86 -5.94 -4.77 -9.45
CA ASN A 86 -5.62 -3.40 -9.09
C ASN A 86 -5.04 -3.29 -7.66
N PRO A 87 -4.40 -2.17 -7.29
CA PRO A 87 -3.76 -2.00 -5.98
C PRO A 87 -4.68 -2.21 -4.77
N LEU A 88 -6.00 -2.04 -4.92
CA LEU A 88 -6.94 -2.22 -3.81
C LEU A 88 -7.08 -3.68 -3.38
N PHE A 89 -6.95 -4.64 -4.30
CA PHE A 89 -6.90 -6.06 -3.93
C PHE A 89 -5.69 -6.36 -3.05
N MET A 90 -4.53 -5.83 -3.40
CA MET A 90 -3.32 -5.97 -2.59
C MET A 90 -3.48 -5.28 -1.23
N LEU A 91 -4.12 -4.09 -1.16
CA LEU A 91 -4.43 -3.43 0.11
C LEU A 91 -5.37 -4.27 0.98
N ALA A 92 -6.39 -4.91 0.40
CA ALA A 92 -7.27 -5.84 1.10
C ALA A 92 -6.50 -7.05 1.64
N TRP A 93 -5.61 -7.63 0.81
CA TRP A 93 -4.77 -8.77 1.20
C TRP A 93 -3.87 -8.43 2.38
N GLY A 94 -3.17 -7.29 2.33
CA GLY A 94 -2.32 -6.79 3.41
C GLY A 94 -3.12 -6.50 4.69
N ALA A 95 -4.33 -5.93 4.56
CA ALA A 95 -5.23 -5.72 5.69
C ALA A 95 -5.61 -7.05 6.37
N ALA A 96 -5.91 -8.10 5.59
CA ALA A 96 -6.21 -9.43 6.13
C ALA A 96 -5.01 -10.03 6.85
N ALA A 97 -3.81 -9.98 6.25
CA ALA A 97 -2.59 -10.51 6.87
C ALA A 97 -2.29 -9.82 8.21
N LEU A 98 -2.38 -8.50 8.25
CA LEU A 98 -2.17 -7.71 9.48
C LEU A 98 -3.24 -8.00 10.54
N TYR A 99 -4.52 -8.11 10.13
CA TYR A 99 -5.62 -8.44 11.03
C TYR A 99 -5.41 -9.79 11.72
N PHE A 100 -5.11 -10.85 10.96
CA PHE A 100 -4.89 -12.17 11.53
C PHE A 100 -3.66 -12.22 12.42
N PHE A 101 -2.60 -11.50 12.08
CA PHE A 101 -1.43 -11.35 12.94
C PHE A 101 -1.81 -10.73 14.30
N ARG A 102 -2.59 -9.65 14.31
CA ARG A 102 -3.05 -8.98 15.53
C ARG A 102 -4.01 -9.83 16.37
N GLN A 103 -4.74 -10.74 15.74
CA GLN A 103 -5.58 -11.74 16.42
C GLN A 103 -4.78 -12.92 17.00
N GLY A 104 -3.45 -12.91 16.92
CA GLY A 104 -2.60 -14.00 17.37
C GLY A 104 -2.55 -15.21 16.42
N LYS A 105 -3.27 -15.17 15.30
CA LYS A 105 -3.29 -16.25 14.28
C LYS A 105 -2.07 -16.15 13.35
N ARG A 106 -0.88 -16.31 13.92
CA ARG A 106 0.41 -16.08 13.24
C ARG A 106 0.61 -16.98 12.02
N ALA A 107 0.16 -18.23 12.10
CA ALA A 107 0.25 -19.18 10.97
C ALA A 107 -0.56 -18.69 9.75
N VAL A 108 -1.79 -18.20 9.97
CA VAL A 108 -2.63 -17.65 8.89
C VAL A 108 -1.98 -16.40 8.30
N ALA A 109 -1.48 -15.51 9.15
CA ALA A 109 -0.78 -14.31 8.68
C ALA A 109 0.46 -14.68 7.85
N ALA A 110 1.26 -15.66 8.28
CA ALA A 110 2.43 -16.13 7.54
C ALA A 110 2.05 -16.71 6.17
N VAL A 111 0.99 -17.52 6.10
CA VAL A 111 0.47 -18.06 4.82
C VAL A 111 0.06 -16.93 3.89
N LEU A 112 -0.63 -15.89 4.40
CA LEU A 112 -1.03 -14.74 3.59
C LEU A 112 0.19 -13.93 3.11
N LEU A 113 1.20 -13.71 3.97
CA LEU A 113 2.43 -13.00 3.61
C LEU A 113 3.21 -13.75 2.52
N ILE A 114 3.39 -15.07 2.68
CA ILE A 114 4.07 -15.92 1.68
C ILE A 114 3.23 -16.00 0.40
N GLY A 115 1.92 -16.22 0.53
CA GLY A 115 0.99 -16.30 -0.60
C GLY A 115 0.98 -15.04 -1.48
N SER A 116 1.27 -13.87 -0.90
CA SER A 116 1.36 -12.62 -1.66
C SER A 116 2.45 -12.61 -2.72
N TYR A 117 3.46 -13.48 -2.59
CA TYR A 117 4.52 -13.62 -3.58
C TYR A 117 4.02 -14.24 -4.89
N PHE A 118 3.02 -15.10 -4.81
CA PHE A 118 2.43 -15.81 -5.96
C PHE A 118 1.20 -15.09 -6.53
N ALA A 119 0.69 -14.07 -5.86
CA ALA A 119 -0.48 -13.35 -6.29
C ALA A 119 -0.15 -12.33 -7.40
N ASP A 120 -0.87 -12.41 -8.52
CA ASP A 120 -0.72 -11.48 -9.65
C ASP A 120 -1.51 -10.19 -9.41
N MET A 121 -0.96 -9.34 -8.57
CA MET A 121 -1.54 -8.04 -8.19
C MET A 121 -0.51 -6.93 -8.34
N SER A 122 -0.99 -5.73 -8.61
CA SER A 122 -0.13 -4.53 -8.62
C SER A 122 0.59 -4.39 -7.28
N TYR A 123 1.88 -4.06 -7.33
CA TYR A 123 2.82 -4.07 -6.20
C TYR A 123 3.05 -5.45 -5.56
N GLY A 124 2.20 -6.45 -5.79
CA GLY A 124 2.38 -7.84 -5.34
C GLY A 124 2.79 -7.97 -3.87
N TRP A 125 3.80 -8.83 -3.62
CA TRP A 125 4.34 -9.07 -2.29
C TRP A 125 4.87 -7.81 -1.60
N TYR A 126 5.52 -6.90 -2.34
CA TYR A 126 6.06 -5.66 -1.80
C TYR A 126 4.99 -4.84 -1.06
N GLY A 127 3.82 -4.70 -1.68
CA GLY A 127 2.74 -3.92 -1.09
C GLY A 127 2.17 -4.54 0.18
N VAL A 128 1.98 -5.85 0.20
CA VAL A 128 1.48 -6.57 1.38
C VAL A 128 2.46 -6.44 2.56
N TRP A 129 3.77 -6.63 2.30
CA TRP A 129 4.80 -6.49 3.32
C TRP A 129 4.96 -5.05 3.81
N THR A 130 4.76 -4.06 2.94
CA THR A 130 4.74 -2.64 3.32
C THR A 130 3.63 -2.35 4.33
N ILE A 131 2.40 -2.82 4.10
CA ILE A 131 1.29 -2.67 5.05
C ILE A 131 1.63 -3.35 6.38
N PHE A 132 2.22 -4.54 6.32
CA PHE A 132 2.61 -5.27 7.52
C PHE A 132 3.68 -4.52 8.33
N CYS A 133 4.70 -3.95 7.68
CA CYS A 133 5.71 -3.10 8.32
C CYS A 133 5.08 -1.87 8.99
N PHE A 134 4.15 -1.18 8.32
CA PHE A 134 3.43 -0.06 8.94
C PHE A 134 2.54 -0.50 10.11
N GLY A 135 2.00 -1.71 10.06
CA GLY A 135 1.27 -2.28 11.21
C GLY A 135 2.12 -2.46 12.47
N LEU A 136 3.45 -2.55 12.31
CA LEU A 136 4.43 -2.62 13.39
C LEU A 136 4.96 -1.25 13.85
N TYR A 137 4.67 -0.18 13.07
CA TYR A 137 5.21 1.18 13.27
C TYR A 137 5.01 1.70 14.70
N VAL A 138 3.83 1.51 15.25
CA VAL A 138 3.50 2.04 16.59
C VAL A 138 4.27 1.32 17.70
N GLU A 139 4.66 0.08 17.46
CA GLU A 139 5.34 -0.74 18.48
C GLU A 139 6.85 -0.66 18.35
N ARG A 140 7.37 -0.47 17.13
CA ARG A 140 8.81 -0.47 16.83
C ARG A 140 9.12 0.37 15.59
N GLU A 141 9.15 1.68 15.74
CA GLU A 141 9.37 2.66 14.66
C GLU A 141 10.63 2.37 13.83
N SER A 142 11.77 2.19 14.50
CA SER A 142 13.04 1.89 13.82
C SER A 142 12.96 0.61 12.99
N LEU A 143 12.30 -0.45 13.49
CA LEU A 143 12.14 -1.71 12.77
C LEU A 143 11.28 -1.50 11.51
N CYS A 144 10.26 -0.69 11.60
CA CYS A 144 9.40 -0.36 10.46
C CYS A 144 10.19 0.38 9.38
N PHE A 145 10.98 1.39 9.75
CA PHE A 145 11.81 2.15 8.81
C PHE A 145 12.84 1.27 8.09
N TYR A 146 13.63 0.49 8.86
CA TYR A 146 14.62 -0.40 8.25
C TYR A 146 13.98 -1.52 7.44
N GLY A 147 12.83 -2.05 7.88
CA GLY A 147 12.06 -3.03 7.13
C GLY A 147 11.59 -2.45 5.79
N GLN A 148 11.09 -1.22 5.79
CA GLN A 148 10.65 -0.53 4.58
C GLN A 148 11.82 -0.20 3.64
N LEU A 149 12.98 0.20 4.19
CA LEU A 149 14.19 0.42 3.41
C LEU A 149 14.63 -0.88 2.71
N LEU A 150 14.68 -2.01 3.45
CA LEU A 150 15.01 -3.31 2.89
C LEU A 150 14.04 -3.74 1.77
N LEU A 151 12.72 -3.59 2.01
CA LEU A 151 11.71 -3.91 1.01
C LEU A 151 11.87 -3.08 -0.28
N ASN A 152 12.18 -1.78 -0.16
CA ASN A 152 12.44 -0.91 -1.30
C ASN A 152 13.69 -1.34 -2.08
N ILE A 153 14.76 -1.71 -1.39
CA ILE A 153 16.00 -2.21 -2.03
C ILE A 153 15.70 -3.51 -2.79
N LEU A 154 15.05 -4.49 -2.14
CA LEU A 154 14.72 -5.78 -2.76
C LEU A 154 13.78 -5.59 -3.97
N TYR A 155 12.79 -4.71 -3.85
CA TYR A 155 11.89 -4.39 -4.95
C TYR A 155 12.61 -3.69 -6.10
N GLY A 156 13.50 -2.73 -5.79
CA GLY A 156 14.32 -2.04 -6.78
C GLY A 156 15.27 -2.97 -7.53
N LEU A 157 15.89 -3.93 -6.83
CA LEU A 157 16.73 -4.97 -7.44
C LEU A 157 15.94 -5.86 -8.40
N LYS A 158 14.70 -6.26 -8.03
CA LYS A 158 13.85 -7.13 -8.84
C LYS A 158 13.28 -6.41 -10.06
N THR A 159 12.83 -5.15 -9.90
CA THR A 159 12.07 -4.42 -10.94
C THR A 159 12.89 -3.35 -11.66
N ARG A 160 14.12 -3.07 -11.18
CA ARG A 160 14.96 -1.92 -11.57
C ARG A 160 14.28 -0.56 -11.34
N ALA A 161 13.22 -0.53 -10.54
CA ALA A 161 12.45 0.67 -10.25
C ALA A 161 12.99 1.41 -9.01
N TRP A 162 14.26 1.86 -9.05
CA TRP A 162 14.94 2.54 -7.94
C TRP A 162 14.23 3.83 -7.47
N ILE A 163 13.42 4.43 -8.33
CA ILE A 163 12.58 5.58 -7.97
C ILE A 163 11.63 5.26 -6.80
N GLN A 164 11.40 3.96 -6.50
CA GLN A 164 10.59 3.53 -5.36
C GLN A 164 11.21 3.93 -4.01
N LEU A 165 12.53 4.16 -3.92
CA LEU A 165 13.18 4.66 -2.71
C LEU A 165 12.61 6.01 -2.25
N LEU A 166 12.04 6.81 -3.16
CA LEU A 166 11.36 8.06 -2.81
C LEU A 166 10.16 7.84 -1.88
N SER A 167 9.61 6.61 -1.84
CA SER A 167 8.54 6.25 -0.90
C SER A 167 8.93 6.40 0.57
N LEU A 168 10.25 6.38 0.90
CA LEU A 168 10.74 6.57 2.27
C LEU A 168 10.48 7.99 2.79
N PHE A 169 10.34 8.99 1.91
CA PHE A 169 9.96 10.35 2.32
C PHE A 169 8.55 10.42 2.93
N SER A 170 7.72 9.38 2.74
CA SER A 170 6.41 9.32 3.37
C SER A 170 6.48 9.28 4.90
N PHE A 171 7.58 8.80 5.49
CA PHE A 171 7.76 8.79 6.95
C PHE A 171 7.75 10.21 7.53
N GLY A 172 8.22 11.22 6.81
CA GLY A 172 8.14 12.62 7.25
C GLY A 172 6.72 13.19 7.38
N PHE A 173 5.69 12.48 6.91
CA PHE A 173 4.28 12.86 7.08
C PHE A 173 3.58 12.09 8.21
N LEU A 174 4.27 11.13 8.83
CA LEU A 174 3.69 10.23 9.81
C LEU A 174 3.99 10.67 11.26
N ASP A 175 4.96 11.55 11.45
CA ASP A 175 5.31 12.21 12.71
C ASP A 175 4.37 13.41 12.96
#